data_f1186d4f02881a953c2f6aa99753e0d2
#
_entry.id   f1186d4f02881a953c2f6aa99753e0d2
#
_cell.length_a   1.000
_cell.length_b   1.000
_cell.length_c   1.000
_cell.angle_alpha   90.00
_cell.angle_beta   90.00
_cell.angle_gamma   90.00
#
_symmetry.space_group_name_H-M   'P 1'
#
loop_
_entity.id
_entity.type
_entity.pdbx_description
1 polymer ?
#
loop_
_entity_poly.entity_id
_entity_poly.type
_entity_poly.pdbx_seq_one_letter_code
_entity_poly.pdbx_strand_id
1 'polypeptide(L)'
;MWSIVRMCRTLNVSETGFYKWKRNRNKIKSRQLLPVEIHKILSQDPENDNYGIGRIMLALEQRGIKVSRSTVIRAMRKGNLLHKSRRSPDGLTKADKKAQRPENLLRGDFSSDAPNKKWLTDITQVSSKDGKLYIAPIMDCFAGEIITVAMDDNMKKELCIRALKEAYELRKPDDGLIHHSDAGSQYTSEAYKSELARRHAIQSMSGVGKCYDNARMESFFATLKREKLYRIDTTKLKREEVKKIVWRFIVYYNRRRITTMNLQGYPPMIYRELFEAGLLKPAA
;
A
#
# COMPACT_ATOMS: atom_id res chain seq x y z
N MET A 1 -7.47 -63.64 10.81
CA MET A 1 -7.25 -62.17 10.80
C MET A 1 -6.85 -61.72 12.21
N TRP A 2 -5.74 -61.01 12.40
CA TRP A 2 -5.30 -60.58 13.72
C TRP A 2 -6.18 -59.44 14.22
N SER A 3 -6.58 -59.46 15.53
CA SER A 3 -7.32 -58.34 16.11
C SER A 3 -6.44 -57.07 16.21
N ILE A 4 -7.03 -55.91 16.07
CA ILE A 4 -6.32 -54.61 16.18
C ILE A 4 -5.62 -54.52 17.53
N VAL A 5 -6.26 -54.99 18.62
CA VAL A 5 -5.71 -55.05 19.97
C VAL A 5 -4.38 -55.84 20.00
N ARG A 6 -4.34 -56.99 19.38
CA ARG A 6 -3.14 -57.86 19.32
C ARG A 6 -2.03 -57.22 18.51
N MET A 7 -2.38 -56.58 17.36
CA MET A 7 -1.43 -55.82 16.55
C MET A 7 -0.82 -54.64 17.31
N CYS A 8 -1.67 -53.88 18.00
CA CYS A 8 -1.21 -52.74 18.81
C CYS A 8 -0.24 -53.18 19.93
N ARG A 9 -0.54 -54.28 20.63
CA ARG A 9 0.35 -54.84 21.66
C ARG A 9 1.70 -55.29 21.06
N THR A 10 1.68 -56.02 19.95
CA THR A 10 2.90 -56.50 19.28
C THR A 10 3.79 -55.32 18.80
N LEU A 11 3.18 -54.25 18.33
CA LEU A 11 3.89 -53.06 17.83
C LEU A 11 4.17 -51.98 18.91
N ASN A 12 3.83 -52.29 20.17
CA ASN A 12 3.99 -51.38 21.31
C ASN A 12 3.39 -49.96 21.06
N VAL A 13 2.20 -49.90 20.50
CA VAL A 13 1.44 -48.66 20.25
C VAL A 13 0.10 -48.71 20.97
N SER A 14 -0.41 -47.58 21.45
CA SER A 14 -1.72 -47.54 22.07
C SER A 14 -2.85 -47.71 21.06
N GLU A 15 -3.91 -48.42 21.41
CA GLU A 15 -5.11 -48.58 20.58
C GLU A 15 -5.74 -47.23 20.23
N THR A 16 -5.80 -46.32 21.24
CA THR A 16 -6.27 -44.96 21.07
C THR A 16 -5.44 -44.21 20.02
N GLY A 17 -4.12 -44.35 20.07
CA GLY A 17 -3.17 -43.79 19.10
C GLY A 17 -3.42 -44.32 17.68
N PHE A 18 -3.64 -45.64 17.54
CA PHE A 18 -3.94 -46.29 16.27
C PHE A 18 -5.26 -45.76 15.68
N TYR A 19 -6.36 -45.71 16.46
CA TYR A 19 -7.62 -45.22 15.96
C TYR A 19 -7.59 -43.72 15.63
N LYS A 20 -6.84 -42.91 16.40
CA LYS A 20 -6.60 -41.48 16.09
C LYS A 20 -5.83 -41.34 14.79
N TRP A 21 -4.78 -42.14 14.56
CA TRP A 21 -4.04 -42.21 13.30
C TRP A 21 -4.94 -42.62 12.14
N LYS A 22 -5.73 -43.72 12.31
CA LYS A 22 -6.65 -44.26 11.30
C LYS A 22 -7.70 -43.19 10.85
N ARG A 23 -8.28 -42.46 11.82
CA ARG A 23 -9.22 -41.33 11.51
C ARG A 23 -8.55 -40.19 10.76
N ASN A 24 -7.28 -39.92 11.01
CA ASN A 24 -6.56 -38.76 10.49
C ASN A 24 -5.67 -39.07 9.29
N ARG A 25 -5.45 -40.36 8.94
CA ARG A 25 -4.50 -40.76 7.88
C ARG A 25 -4.89 -40.22 6.50
N ASN A 26 -6.19 -40.10 6.22
CA ASN A 26 -6.72 -39.58 4.96
C ASN A 26 -7.11 -38.10 5.03
N LYS A 27 -7.01 -37.48 6.20
CA LYS A 27 -7.23 -36.02 6.31
C LYS A 27 -5.99 -35.34 5.80
N ILE A 28 -6.11 -34.65 4.64
CA ILE A 28 -5.08 -33.75 4.18
C ILE A 28 -4.91 -32.68 5.28
N LYS A 29 -3.76 -32.71 5.98
CA LYS A 29 -3.49 -31.75 7.04
C LYS A 29 -3.49 -30.36 6.39
N SER A 30 -4.19 -29.39 6.97
CA SER A 30 -4.21 -27.98 6.51
C SER A 30 -2.78 -27.43 6.27
N ARG A 31 -1.78 -27.94 7.00
CA ARG A 31 -0.35 -27.66 6.78
C ARG A 31 0.19 -28.12 5.41
N GLN A 32 -0.40 -29.11 4.76
CA GLN A 32 0.04 -29.59 3.44
C GLN A 32 -0.56 -28.75 2.32
N LEU A 33 -1.75 -28.19 2.55
CA LEU A 33 -2.42 -27.27 1.60
C LEU A 33 -1.89 -25.85 1.67
N LEU A 34 -1.31 -25.43 2.80
CA LEU A 34 -0.87 -24.05 3.02
C LEU A 34 0.14 -23.53 1.97
N PRO A 35 1.19 -24.27 1.56
CA PRO A 35 2.07 -23.82 0.49
C PRO A 35 1.33 -23.59 -0.83
N VAL A 36 0.37 -24.45 -1.17
CA VAL A 36 -0.43 -24.32 -2.40
C VAL A 36 -1.29 -23.05 -2.34
N GLU A 37 -1.93 -22.79 -1.22
CA GLU A 37 -2.73 -21.58 -1.04
C GLU A 37 -1.86 -20.29 -1.07
N ILE A 38 -0.66 -20.33 -0.47
CA ILE A 38 0.29 -19.21 -0.58
C ILE A 38 0.69 -18.99 -2.04
N HIS A 39 1.01 -20.03 -2.79
CA HIS A 39 1.30 -19.90 -4.22
C HIS A 39 0.13 -19.33 -5.01
N LYS A 40 -1.10 -19.76 -4.74
CA LYS A 40 -2.31 -19.19 -5.37
C LYS A 40 -2.45 -17.70 -5.08
N ILE A 41 -2.15 -17.25 -3.84
CA ILE A 41 -2.18 -15.83 -3.47
C ILE A 41 -1.14 -15.05 -4.27
N LEU A 42 0.07 -15.57 -4.35
CA LEU A 42 1.17 -14.90 -5.06
C LEU A 42 0.94 -14.86 -6.58
N SER A 43 0.34 -15.90 -7.16
CA SER A 43 0.08 -15.98 -8.60
C SER A 43 -1.16 -15.23 -9.08
N GLN A 44 -2.00 -14.69 -8.18
CA GLN A 44 -3.18 -13.89 -8.56
C GLN A 44 -2.82 -12.60 -9.29
N ASP A 45 -1.66 -12.03 -8.98
CA ASP A 45 -1.14 -10.85 -9.65
C ASP A 45 0.40 -10.91 -9.63
N PRO A 46 1.09 -10.56 -10.72
CA PRO A 46 2.56 -10.54 -10.75
C PRO A 46 3.20 -9.66 -9.68
N GLU A 47 2.51 -8.63 -9.23
CA GLU A 47 3.00 -7.72 -8.18
C GLU A 47 2.85 -8.31 -6.76
N ASN A 48 2.07 -9.39 -6.58
CA ASN A 48 1.91 -10.06 -5.28
C ASN A 48 3.17 -10.80 -4.81
N ASP A 49 4.14 -11.01 -5.67
CA ASP A 49 5.43 -11.61 -5.29
C ASP A 49 6.17 -10.81 -4.21
N ASN A 50 5.77 -9.55 -3.98
CA ASN A 50 6.23 -8.68 -2.89
C ASN A 50 5.58 -8.95 -1.53
N TYR A 51 4.60 -9.86 -1.44
CA TYR A 51 3.90 -10.06 -0.19
C TYR A 51 4.78 -10.69 0.89
N GLY A 52 4.98 -9.95 1.97
CA GLY A 52 5.55 -10.47 3.20
C GLY A 52 4.50 -11.20 4.05
N ILE A 53 4.96 -11.75 5.18
CA ILE A 53 4.16 -12.58 6.10
C ILE A 53 2.83 -11.91 6.48
N GLY A 54 2.81 -10.62 6.78
CA GLY A 54 1.59 -9.90 7.19
C GLY A 54 0.50 -9.92 6.11
N ARG A 55 0.86 -9.64 4.85
CA ARG A 55 -0.11 -9.66 3.74
C ARG A 55 -0.56 -11.08 3.40
N ILE A 56 0.33 -12.07 3.46
CA ILE A 56 -0.05 -13.46 3.28
C ILE A 56 -1.03 -13.91 4.36
N MET A 57 -0.85 -13.49 5.62
CA MET A 57 -1.82 -13.78 6.69
C MET A 57 -3.18 -13.18 6.41
N LEU A 58 -3.24 -11.89 6.04
CA LEU A 58 -4.50 -11.23 5.68
C LEU A 58 -5.18 -11.90 4.48
N ALA A 59 -4.42 -12.26 3.44
CA ALA A 59 -4.95 -12.96 2.28
C ALA A 59 -5.51 -14.35 2.62
N LEU A 60 -4.88 -15.07 3.54
CA LEU A 60 -5.37 -16.37 4.03
C LEU A 60 -6.64 -16.19 4.86
N GLU A 61 -6.69 -15.18 5.71
CA GLU A 61 -7.88 -14.85 6.51
C GLU A 61 -9.09 -14.48 5.64
N GLN A 62 -8.89 -13.66 4.59
CA GLN A 62 -9.92 -13.34 3.59
C GLN A 62 -10.46 -14.60 2.88
N ARG A 63 -9.68 -15.68 2.82
CA ARG A 63 -10.09 -16.99 2.29
C ARG A 63 -10.64 -17.94 3.36
N GLY A 64 -10.86 -17.45 4.59
CA GLY A 64 -11.34 -18.27 5.72
C GLY A 64 -10.29 -19.22 6.30
N ILE A 65 -9.01 -19.09 5.93
CA ILE A 65 -7.93 -19.98 6.38
C ILE A 65 -7.25 -19.35 7.60
N LYS A 66 -7.60 -19.83 8.80
CA LYS A 66 -6.98 -19.39 10.05
C LYS A 66 -5.72 -20.21 10.37
N VAL A 67 -4.57 -19.57 10.38
CA VAL A 67 -3.27 -20.18 10.69
C VAL A 67 -2.42 -19.25 11.56
N SER A 68 -1.54 -19.83 12.37
CA SER A 68 -0.62 -19.03 13.20
C SER A 68 0.49 -18.41 12.34
N ARG A 69 0.97 -17.23 12.75
CA ARG A 69 2.08 -16.52 12.11
C ARG A 69 3.33 -17.41 11.96
N SER A 70 3.67 -18.21 12.98
CA SER A 70 4.81 -19.12 12.95
C SER A 70 4.66 -20.23 11.88
N THR A 71 3.43 -20.68 11.62
CA THR A 71 3.14 -21.65 10.57
C THR A 71 3.33 -21.05 9.18
N VAL A 72 2.87 -19.82 8.95
CA VAL A 72 3.08 -19.07 7.69
C VAL A 72 4.56 -18.82 7.46
N ILE A 73 5.32 -18.36 8.47
CA ILE A 73 6.77 -18.15 8.37
C ILE A 73 7.47 -19.42 7.93
N ARG A 74 7.14 -20.58 8.54
CA ARG A 74 7.73 -21.88 8.20
C ARG A 74 7.44 -22.28 6.77
N ALA A 75 6.19 -22.11 6.33
CA ALA A 75 5.78 -22.42 4.95
C ALA A 75 6.51 -21.54 3.94
N MET A 76 6.54 -20.22 4.16
CA MET A 76 7.23 -19.26 3.28
C MET A 76 8.74 -19.48 3.25
N ARG A 77 9.36 -19.81 4.40
CA ARG A 77 10.80 -20.14 4.46
C ARG A 77 11.12 -21.40 3.66
N LYS A 78 10.32 -22.46 3.83
CA LYS A 78 10.49 -23.72 3.09
C LYS A 78 10.33 -23.53 1.59
N GLY A 79 9.42 -22.64 1.16
CA GLY A 79 9.20 -22.28 -0.24
C GLY A 79 10.15 -21.22 -0.80
N ASN A 80 11.15 -20.78 -0.02
CA ASN A 80 12.07 -19.68 -0.40
C ASN A 80 11.34 -18.39 -0.82
N LEU A 81 10.20 -18.07 -0.18
CA LEU A 81 9.32 -16.95 -0.51
C LEU A 81 9.56 -15.72 0.39
N LEU A 82 10.57 -15.75 1.26
CA LEU A 82 10.92 -14.64 2.13
C LEU A 82 11.87 -13.69 1.40
N HIS A 83 11.46 -12.44 1.23
CA HIS A 83 12.29 -11.40 0.62
C HIS A 83 13.22 -10.74 1.63
N LYS A 84 14.46 -10.45 1.21
CA LYS A 84 15.37 -9.58 1.97
C LYS A 84 14.91 -8.13 1.80
N SER A 85 14.81 -7.38 2.91
CA SER A 85 14.54 -5.95 2.86
C SER A 85 15.67 -5.22 2.14
N ARG A 86 15.35 -4.47 1.09
CA ARG A 86 16.30 -3.55 0.42
C ARG A 86 16.24 -2.20 1.13
N ARG A 87 17.40 -1.65 1.51
CA ARG A 87 17.50 -0.31 2.11
C ARG A 87 17.28 0.76 1.04
N SER A 88 16.64 1.88 1.41
CA SER A 88 16.40 3.05 0.57
C SER A 88 17.54 4.06 0.73
N PRO A 89 17.97 4.77 -0.31
CA PRO A 89 18.79 5.97 -0.21
C PRO A 89 17.96 7.20 0.20
N ASP A 90 18.67 8.26 0.62
CA ASP A 90 18.21 9.45 1.31
C ASP A 90 17.23 10.37 0.56
N GLY A 91 16.52 11.23 1.31
CA GLY A 91 15.49 12.17 0.83
C GLY A 91 16.04 13.33 -0.02
N LEU A 92 15.16 13.91 -0.87
CA LEU A 92 15.54 14.77 -2.01
C LEU A 92 15.06 16.24 -1.93
N THR A 93 14.20 16.61 -0.96
CA THR A 93 13.57 17.94 -0.94
C THR A 93 14.33 18.95 -0.08
N LYS A 94 14.61 20.14 -0.64
CA LYS A 94 15.10 21.31 0.08
C LYS A 94 13.93 22.26 0.33
N ALA A 95 13.65 22.56 1.61
CA ALA A 95 12.60 23.47 1.99
C ALA A 95 12.99 24.96 1.69
N ASP A 96 12.05 25.72 1.15
CA ASP A 96 12.17 27.17 1.04
C ASP A 96 11.95 27.82 2.41
N LYS A 97 12.99 28.51 2.93
CA LYS A 97 13.00 29.10 4.29
C LYS A 97 12.28 30.44 4.41
N LYS A 98 11.93 31.09 3.30
CA LYS A 98 11.42 32.50 3.29
C LYS A 98 9.93 32.68 3.01
N ALA A 99 9.21 31.65 2.60
CA ALA A 99 7.79 31.78 2.28
C ALA A 99 6.91 31.80 3.53
N GLN A 100 5.91 32.70 3.56
CA GLN A 100 4.81 32.65 4.52
C GLN A 100 4.04 31.33 4.32
N ARG A 101 3.94 30.51 5.39
CA ARG A 101 3.44 29.15 5.33
C ARG A 101 2.12 28.99 6.04
N PRO A 102 1.18 28.24 5.48
CA PRO A 102 0.01 27.77 6.20
C PRO A 102 0.40 26.91 7.41
N GLU A 103 -0.48 26.87 8.40
CA GLU A 103 -0.28 26.05 9.61
C GLU A 103 -0.34 24.54 9.26
N ASN A 104 0.39 23.72 10.01
CA ASN A 104 0.24 22.27 9.97
C ASN A 104 -1.01 21.85 10.74
N LEU A 105 -2.12 21.68 10.04
CA LEU A 105 -3.40 21.28 10.64
C LEU A 105 -3.46 19.79 10.96
N LEU A 106 -2.66 18.96 10.30
CA LEU A 106 -2.68 17.51 10.54
C LEU A 106 -1.91 17.11 11.79
N ARG A 107 -0.80 17.80 12.10
CA ARG A 107 0.05 17.51 13.27
C ARG A 107 0.38 16.02 13.45
N GLY A 108 0.54 15.29 12.33
CA GLY A 108 0.77 13.84 12.31
C GLY A 108 -0.48 12.97 12.42
N ASP A 109 -1.67 13.57 12.58
CA ASP A 109 -2.93 12.82 12.52
C ASP A 109 -3.45 12.71 11.08
N PHE A 110 -3.22 11.55 10.49
CA PHE A 110 -3.71 11.19 9.16
C PHE A 110 -5.00 10.36 9.20
N SER A 111 -5.64 10.22 10.35
CA SER A 111 -6.93 9.54 10.43
C SER A 111 -8.01 10.36 9.72
N SER A 112 -8.96 9.69 9.13
CA SER A 112 -10.14 10.30 8.52
C SER A 112 -11.33 9.37 8.69
N ASP A 113 -12.46 9.91 9.09
CA ASP A 113 -13.71 9.17 9.30
C ASP A 113 -14.50 8.96 8.00
N ALA A 114 -14.19 9.74 6.97
CA ALA A 114 -14.83 9.65 5.66
C ALA A 114 -13.85 9.97 4.52
N PRO A 115 -14.15 9.51 3.29
CA PRO A 115 -13.42 9.92 2.10
C PRO A 115 -13.48 11.44 1.88
N ASN A 116 -12.45 11.97 1.21
CA ASN A 116 -12.38 13.35 0.75
C ASN A 116 -12.42 14.43 1.87
N LYS A 117 -11.98 14.09 3.07
CA LYS A 117 -11.82 15.08 4.17
C LYS A 117 -10.38 15.58 4.28
N LYS A 118 -9.40 14.72 4.04
CA LYS A 118 -7.97 15.06 4.12
C LYS A 118 -7.25 14.44 2.92
N TRP A 119 -6.61 15.26 2.10
CA TRP A 119 -5.75 14.82 1.01
C TRP A 119 -4.29 15.17 1.27
N LEU A 120 -3.39 14.26 0.87
CA LEU A 120 -1.95 14.47 0.93
C LEU A 120 -1.37 14.52 -0.47
N THR A 121 -0.33 15.34 -0.64
CA THR A 121 0.46 15.37 -1.86
C THR A 121 1.94 15.58 -1.56
N ASP A 122 2.78 15.11 -2.47
CA ASP A 122 4.23 15.31 -2.44
C ASP A 122 4.80 14.97 -3.83
N ILE A 123 6.05 15.30 -4.09
CA ILE A 123 6.72 15.00 -5.35
C ILE A 123 7.87 14.04 -5.11
N THR A 124 7.93 13.00 -5.94
CA THR A 124 9.12 12.15 -6.01
C THR A 124 9.67 12.11 -7.43
N GLN A 125 10.89 11.62 -7.59
CA GLN A 125 11.52 11.47 -8.89
C GLN A 125 12.09 10.06 -9.08
N VAL A 126 12.20 9.68 -10.35
CA VAL A 126 12.89 8.48 -10.81
C VAL A 126 13.69 8.81 -12.07
N SER A 127 14.87 8.21 -12.22
CA SER A 127 15.68 8.35 -13.45
C SER A 127 15.15 7.46 -14.54
N SER A 128 15.15 7.96 -15.78
CA SER A 128 14.86 7.20 -17.01
C SER A 128 15.97 7.43 -18.02
N LYS A 129 15.92 6.72 -19.16
CA LYS A 129 16.93 6.84 -20.22
C LYS A 129 17.05 8.26 -20.78
N ASP A 130 15.95 8.98 -20.85
CA ASP A 130 15.82 10.33 -21.41
C ASP A 130 15.66 11.42 -20.34
N GLY A 131 16.16 11.17 -19.14
CA GLY A 131 16.21 12.13 -18.04
C GLY A 131 15.35 11.73 -16.83
N LYS A 132 15.01 12.70 -16.00
CA LYS A 132 14.21 12.48 -14.80
C LYS A 132 12.71 12.47 -15.13
N LEU A 133 11.97 11.63 -14.41
CA LEU A 133 10.52 11.67 -14.36
C LEU A 133 10.13 12.10 -12.95
N TYR A 134 9.33 13.16 -12.84
CA TYR A 134 8.74 13.64 -11.59
C TYR A 134 7.31 13.13 -11.48
N ILE A 135 6.94 12.72 -10.28
CA ILE A 135 5.68 12.02 -9.97
C ILE A 135 5.02 12.74 -8.82
N ALA A 136 3.84 13.31 -9.05
CA ALA A 136 3.04 14.06 -8.07
C ALA A 136 1.67 13.39 -7.88
N PRO A 137 1.55 12.44 -6.95
CA PRO A 137 0.27 11.83 -6.60
C PRO A 137 -0.52 12.69 -5.62
N ILE A 138 -1.84 12.49 -5.59
CA ILE A 138 -2.73 12.93 -4.52
C ILE A 138 -3.34 11.70 -3.87
N MET A 139 -3.21 11.62 -2.54
CA MET A 139 -3.71 10.52 -1.72
C MET A 139 -4.85 10.99 -0.83
N ASP A 140 -5.93 10.22 -0.77
CA ASP A 140 -6.97 10.36 0.26
C ASP A 140 -6.55 9.65 1.55
N CYS A 141 -6.58 10.36 2.66
CA CYS A 141 -6.21 9.83 3.97
C CYS A 141 -7.15 8.74 4.48
N PHE A 142 -8.41 8.72 4.06
CA PHE A 142 -9.39 7.75 4.55
C PHE A 142 -8.93 6.29 4.34
N ALA A 143 -8.60 5.94 3.11
CA ALA A 143 -8.18 4.59 2.76
C ALA A 143 -6.72 4.50 2.30
N GLY A 144 -6.01 5.63 2.16
CA GLY A 144 -4.70 5.70 1.53
C GLY A 144 -4.76 5.51 0.01
N GLU A 145 -5.92 5.77 -0.61
CA GLU A 145 -6.11 5.67 -2.06
C GLU A 145 -5.37 6.76 -2.80
N ILE A 146 -4.65 6.41 -3.85
CA ILE A 146 -4.08 7.40 -4.77
C ILE A 146 -5.16 7.80 -5.76
N ILE A 147 -5.69 9.01 -5.60
CA ILE A 147 -6.80 9.55 -6.41
C ILE A 147 -6.31 9.79 -7.83
N THR A 148 -5.20 10.53 -7.96
CA THR A 148 -4.56 10.86 -9.23
C THR A 148 -3.05 10.80 -9.11
N VAL A 149 -2.39 10.80 -10.26
CA VAL A 149 -0.94 10.95 -10.37
C VAL A 149 -0.61 11.76 -11.62
N ALA A 150 -0.11 12.96 -11.44
CA ALA A 150 0.50 13.71 -12.53
C ALA A 150 1.98 13.36 -12.64
N MET A 151 2.46 13.25 -13.88
CA MET A 151 3.85 12.90 -14.17
C MET A 151 4.41 13.79 -15.27
N ASP A 152 5.65 14.32 -15.08
CA ASP A 152 6.28 15.23 -16.02
C ASP A 152 7.81 15.10 -16.02
N ASP A 153 8.48 15.76 -16.95
CA ASP A 153 9.95 15.82 -17.04
C ASP A 153 10.57 16.94 -16.19
N ASN A 154 9.73 17.77 -15.60
CA ASN A 154 10.14 18.88 -14.74
C ASN A 154 9.29 18.95 -13.47
N MET A 155 9.85 19.57 -12.43
CA MET A 155 9.21 19.72 -11.12
C MET A 155 8.64 21.16 -10.94
N LYS A 156 7.88 21.62 -11.92
CA LYS A 156 7.24 22.95 -11.85
C LYS A 156 5.88 22.86 -11.15
N LYS A 157 5.37 24.03 -10.72
CA LYS A 157 4.04 24.14 -10.06
C LYS A 157 2.89 23.59 -10.91
N GLU A 158 3.01 23.65 -12.23
CA GLU A 158 2.02 23.15 -13.19
C GLU A 158 1.75 21.66 -13.04
N LEU A 159 2.79 20.87 -12.68
CA LEU A 159 2.66 19.45 -12.36
C LEU A 159 1.69 19.22 -11.19
N CYS A 160 1.88 19.96 -10.09
CA CYS A 160 1.04 19.86 -8.89
C CYS A 160 -0.38 20.38 -9.13
N ILE A 161 -0.51 21.50 -9.86
CA ILE A 161 -1.82 22.09 -10.23
C ILE A 161 -2.61 21.11 -11.10
N ARG A 162 -1.97 20.43 -12.04
CA ARG A 162 -2.61 19.40 -12.88
C ARG A 162 -3.14 18.25 -12.02
N ALA A 163 -2.30 17.70 -11.13
CA ALA A 163 -2.72 16.65 -10.21
C ALA A 163 -3.93 17.08 -9.37
N LEU A 164 -3.91 18.32 -8.83
CA LEU A 164 -5.00 18.87 -8.02
C LEU A 164 -6.30 18.97 -8.81
N LYS A 165 -6.25 19.54 -10.02
CA LYS A 165 -7.43 19.69 -10.90
C LYS A 165 -8.06 18.33 -11.22
N GLU A 166 -7.25 17.37 -11.65
CA GLU A 166 -7.70 16.02 -11.96
C GLU A 166 -8.34 15.32 -10.75
N ALA A 167 -7.76 15.50 -9.54
CA ALA A 167 -8.32 14.93 -8.31
C ALA A 167 -9.71 15.51 -7.98
N TYR A 168 -9.87 16.82 -8.12
CA TYR A 168 -11.16 17.49 -7.89
C TYR A 168 -12.23 17.10 -8.92
N GLU A 169 -11.85 16.92 -10.18
CA GLU A 169 -12.77 16.44 -11.23
C GLU A 169 -13.27 15.04 -10.95
N LEU A 170 -12.38 14.15 -10.45
CA LEU A 170 -12.72 12.78 -10.15
C LEU A 170 -13.55 12.62 -8.87
N ARG A 171 -13.28 13.42 -7.84
CA ARG A 171 -13.83 13.20 -6.49
C ARG A 171 -14.92 14.18 -6.09
N LYS A 172 -14.88 15.41 -6.62
CA LYS A 172 -15.82 16.50 -6.29
C LYS A 172 -16.06 16.61 -4.77
N PRO A 173 -14.99 16.79 -3.97
CA PRO A 173 -15.13 16.87 -2.52
C PRO A 173 -15.98 18.08 -2.12
N ASP A 174 -16.61 18.00 -0.96
CA ASP A 174 -17.28 19.13 -0.31
C ASP A 174 -16.27 20.21 0.05
N ASP A 175 -16.78 21.42 0.33
CA ASP A 175 -15.98 22.52 0.85
C ASP A 175 -15.29 22.15 2.17
N GLY A 176 -14.13 22.74 2.42
CA GLY A 176 -13.38 22.52 3.64
C GLY A 176 -12.46 21.29 3.63
N LEU A 177 -12.25 20.65 2.47
CA LEU A 177 -11.22 19.62 2.32
C LEU A 177 -9.86 20.17 2.80
N ILE A 178 -9.19 19.46 3.71
CA ILE A 178 -7.82 19.77 4.11
C ILE A 178 -6.87 19.17 3.09
N HIS A 179 -6.12 20.05 2.39
CA HIS A 179 -5.11 19.66 1.43
C HIS A 179 -3.70 19.88 1.99
N HIS A 180 -3.00 18.81 2.33
CA HIS A 180 -1.70 18.88 3.00
C HIS A 180 -0.55 18.53 2.06
N SER A 181 0.53 19.31 2.14
CA SER A 181 1.76 19.11 1.38
C SER A 181 3.00 19.40 2.24
N ASP A 182 4.18 19.11 1.69
CA ASP A 182 5.41 19.70 2.19
C ASP A 182 5.45 21.21 1.87
N ALA A 183 6.49 21.91 2.37
CA ALA A 183 6.69 23.34 2.13
C ALA A 183 7.52 23.63 0.86
N GLY A 184 7.41 22.78 -0.16
CA GLY A 184 8.07 22.97 -1.45
C GLY A 184 7.58 24.21 -2.19
N SER A 185 8.43 24.82 -3.04
CA SER A 185 8.11 26.04 -3.79
C SER A 185 6.91 25.87 -4.71
N GLN A 186 6.61 24.67 -5.17
CA GLN A 186 5.46 24.34 -6.00
C GLN A 186 4.15 24.59 -5.25
N TYR A 187 4.09 24.16 -3.99
CA TYR A 187 2.90 24.24 -3.12
C TYR A 187 2.74 25.61 -2.46
N THR A 188 3.84 26.37 -2.29
CA THR A 188 3.81 27.73 -1.74
C THR A 188 3.53 28.80 -2.81
N SER A 189 3.48 28.43 -4.10
CA SER A 189 3.23 29.35 -5.21
C SER A 189 1.82 29.93 -5.15
N GLU A 190 1.68 31.23 -5.51
CA GLU A 190 0.38 31.90 -5.54
C GLU A 190 -0.63 31.22 -6.48
N ALA A 191 -0.16 30.64 -7.60
CA ALA A 191 -1.01 29.90 -8.52
C ALA A 191 -1.62 28.64 -7.86
N TYR A 192 -0.85 27.93 -7.02
CA TYR A 192 -1.35 26.74 -6.31
C TYR A 192 -2.33 27.15 -5.20
N LYS A 193 -2.01 28.17 -4.43
CA LYS A 193 -2.89 28.73 -3.38
C LYS A 193 -4.22 29.20 -3.96
N SER A 194 -4.18 29.95 -5.08
CA SER A 194 -5.38 30.43 -5.78
C SER A 194 -6.25 29.26 -6.27
N GLU A 195 -5.63 28.16 -6.74
CA GLU A 195 -6.38 26.97 -7.17
C GLU A 195 -7.06 26.28 -5.99
N LEU A 196 -6.42 26.20 -4.81
CA LEU A 196 -7.03 25.68 -3.59
C LEU A 196 -8.16 26.57 -3.09
N ALA A 197 -7.94 27.88 -3.03
CA ALA A 197 -8.94 28.87 -2.60
C ALA A 197 -10.20 28.82 -3.49
N ARG A 198 -10.04 28.74 -4.81
CA ARG A 198 -11.15 28.61 -5.76
C ARG A 198 -12.00 27.37 -5.54
N ARG A 199 -11.44 26.35 -4.89
CA ARG A 199 -12.10 25.09 -4.57
C ARG A 199 -12.51 24.98 -3.11
N HIS A 200 -12.46 26.09 -2.36
CA HIS A 200 -12.78 26.17 -0.93
C HIS A 200 -12.02 25.12 -0.09
N ALA A 201 -10.79 24.76 -0.53
CA ALA A 201 -9.92 23.84 0.18
C ALA A 201 -9.07 24.59 1.22
N ILE A 202 -8.83 23.93 2.34
CA ILE A 202 -8.00 24.45 3.42
C ILE A 202 -6.58 23.95 3.20
N GLN A 203 -5.65 24.86 2.93
CA GLN A 203 -4.24 24.50 2.77
C GLN A 203 -3.59 24.22 4.12
N SER A 204 -2.88 23.08 4.22
CA SER A 204 -2.08 22.69 5.36
C SER A 204 -0.66 22.33 4.89
N MET A 205 0.36 22.64 5.68
CA MET A 205 1.75 22.36 5.30
C MET A 205 2.56 21.77 6.45
N SER A 206 3.48 20.85 6.09
CA SER A 206 4.47 20.31 7.02
C SER A 206 5.36 21.40 7.61
N GLY A 207 5.72 21.26 8.87
CA GLY A 207 6.72 22.10 9.51
C GLY A 207 8.10 21.95 8.89
N VAL A 208 8.96 22.97 9.04
CA VAL A 208 10.35 22.92 8.53
C VAL A 208 11.13 21.78 9.20
N GLY A 209 11.68 20.88 8.39
CA GLY A 209 12.49 19.75 8.88
C GLY A 209 11.70 18.64 9.57
N LYS A 210 10.37 18.70 9.58
CA LYS A 210 9.52 17.66 10.15
C LYS A 210 9.04 16.68 9.06
N CYS A 211 9.89 15.76 8.67
CA CYS A 211 9.58 14.73 7.67
C CYS A 211 8.35 13.87 8.07
N TYR A 212 8.13 13.66 9.36
CA TYR A 212 6.98 12.88 9.87
C TYR A 212 5.61 13.50 9.55
N ASP A 213 5.57 14.79 9.22
CA ASP A 213 4.32 15.49 8.90
C ASP A 213 3.70 15.04 7.55
N ASN A 214 4.44 14.29 6.71
CA ASN A 214 3.93 13.67 5.47
C ASN A 214 4.25 12.16 5.38
N ALA A 215 4.32 11.50 6.54
CA ALA A 215 4.78 10.10 6.66
C ALA A 215 3.98 9.10 5.82
N ARG A 216 2.67 9.33 5.59
CA ARG A 216 1.85 8.45 4.73
C ARG A 216 2.29 8.53 3.27
N MET A 217 2.59 9.72 2.76
CA MET A 217 3.06 9.90 1.40
C MET A 217 4.47 9.33 1.22
N GLU A 218 5.36 9.54 2.20
CA GLU A 218 6.68 8.91 2.22
C GLU A 218 6.59 7.37 2.22
N SER A 219 5.66 6.81 3.00
CA SER A 219 5.39 5.36 3.01
C SER A 219 4.90 4.84 1.66
N PHE A 220 4.04 5.60 0.97
CA PHE A 220 3.61 5.26 -0.38
C PHE A 220 4.79 5.28 -1.37
N PHE A 221 5.61 6.31 -1.36
CA PHE A 221 6.79 6.39 -2.23
C PHE A 221 7.79 5.27 -1.94
N ALA A 222 8.01 4.96 -0.67
CA ALA A 222 8.84 3.82 -0.30
C ALA A 222 8.27 2.50 -0.84
N THR A 223 6.95 2.35 -0.84
CA THR A 223 6.25 1.19 -1.39
C THR A 223 6.42 1.12 -2.91
N LEU A 224 6.10 2.19 -3.65
CA LEU A 224 6.28 2.27 -5.10
C LEU A 224 7.73 1.98 -5.52
N LYS A 225 8.69 2.59 -4.83
CA LYS A 225 10.11 2.41 -5.14
C LYS A 225 10.58 0.99 -4.85
N ARG A 226 10.30 0.45 -3.66
CA ARG A 226 10.79 -0.89 -3.25
C ARG A 226 10.08 -2.03 -3.96
N GLU A 227 8.77 -1.93 -4.15
CA GLU A 227 7.97 -3.01 -4.71
C GLU A 227 8.03 -3.01 -6.25
N LYS A 228 8.34 -1.86 -6.89
CA LYS A 228 8.37 -1.77 -8.36
C LYS A 228 9.65 -1.15 -8.92
N LEU A 229 9.92 0.13 -8.67
CA LEU A 229 10.93 0.87 -9.42
C LEU A 229 12.37 0.38 -9.18
N TYR A 230 12.72 -0.06 -7.97
CA TYR A 230 14.06 -0.60 -7.67
C TYR A 230 14.26 -2.05 -8.11
N ARG A 231 13.24 -2.69 -8.67
CA ARG A 231 13.30 -4.05 -9.19
C ARG A 231 13.59 -4.08 -10.69
N ILE A 232 13.52 -2.94 -11.34
CA ILE A 232 13.77 -2.75 -12.77
C ILE A 232 14.83 -1.68 -12.96
N ASP A 233 15.62 -1.79 -14.01
CA ASP A 233 16.58 -0.75 -14.38
C ASP A 233 15.87 0.32 -15.23
N THR A 234 15.27 1.30 -14.53
CA THR A 234 14.52 2.38 -15.19
C THR A 234 15.41 3.27 -16.06
N THR A 235 16.73 3.29 -15.84
CA THR A 235 17.66 4.09 -16.65
C THR A 235 17.78 3.58 -18.08
N LYS A 236 17.36 2.35 -18.36
CA LYS A 236 17.31 1.76 -19.71
C LYS A 236 15.97 2.00 -20.43
N LEU A 237 14.95 2.47 -19.70
CA LEU A 237 13.59 2.66 -20.21
C LEU A 237 13.36 4.14 -20.57
N LYS A 238 12.61 4.40 -21.64
CA LYS A 238 12.14 5.75 -21.96
C LYS A 238 11.17 6.25 -20.88
N ARG A 239 11.08 7.56 -20.69
CA ARG A 239 10.19 8.18 -19.70
C ARG A 239 8.73 7.71 -19.83
N GLU A 240 8.23 7.59 -21.06
CA GLU A 240 6.87 7.10 -21.31
C GLU A 240 6.64 5.64 -20.89
N GLU A 241 7.66 4.82 -20.97
CA GLU A 241 7.58 3.43 -20.46
C GLU A 241 7.54 3.42 -18.93
N VAL A 242 8.34 4.26 -18.28
CA VAL A 242 8.34 4.41 -16.83
C VAL A 242 6.99 4.97 -16.34
N LYS A 243 6.40 5.95 -17.02
CA LYS A 243 5.04 6.45 -16.73
C LYS A 243 4.01 5.33 -16.76
N LYS A 244 4.02 4.49 -17.78
CA LYS A 244 3.11 3.32 -17.88
C LYS A 244 3.29 2.34 -16.72
N ILE A 245 4.54 2.10 -16.32
CA ILE A 245 4.86 1.22 -15.20
C ILE A 245 4.31 1.80 -13.88
N VAL A 246 4.54 3.08 -13.61
CA VAL A 246 4.04 3.77 -12.41
C VAL A 246 2.51 3.74 -12.40
N TRP A 247 1.87 4.05 -13.52
CA TRP A 247 0.41 4.05 -13.61
C TRP A 247 -0.19 2.66 -13.35
N ARG A 248 0.38 1.60 -13.95
CA ARG A 248 -0.06 0.21 -13.70
C ARG A 248 0.12 -0.18 -12.24
N PHE A 249 1.22 0.23 -11.61
CA PHE A 249 1.44 -0.02 -10.19
C PHE A 249 0.39 0.68 -9.32
N ILE A 250 0.00 1.92 -9.63
CA ILE A 250 -1.05 2.64 -8.89
C ILE A 250 -2.39 1.93 -9.04
N VAL A 251 -2.74 1.46 -10.23
CA VAL A 251 -3.97 0.66 -10.43
C VAL A 251 -3.94 -0.61 -9.58
N TYR A 252 -2.82 -1.34 -9.57
CA TYR A 252 -2.64 -2.49 -8.70
C TYR A 252 -2.72 -2.11 -7.22
N TYR A 253 -2.03 -1.04 -6.79
CA TYR A 253 -2.02 -0.54 -5.42
C TYR A 253 -3.42 -0.23 -4.91
N ASN A 254 -4.22 0.45 -5.70
CA ASN A 254 -5.57 0.86 -5.34
C ASN A 254 -6.60 -0.28 -5.35
N ARG A 255 -6.48 -1.23 -6.29
CA ARG A 255 -7.55 -2.20 -6.57
C ARG A 255 -7.26 -3.63 -6.13
N ARG A 256 -5.99 -4.00 -5.96
CA ARG A 256 -5.59 -5.41 -5.75
C ARG A 256 -4.66 -5.62 -4.58
N ARG A 257 -3.79 -4.65 -4.31
CA ARG A 257 -2.76 -4.78 -3.29
C ARG A 257 -3.38 -4.82 -1.90
N ILE A 258 -3.18 -5.93 -1.17
CA ILE A 258 -3.55 -6.02 0.24
C ILE A 258 -2.78 -4.96 1.03
N THR A 259 -3.49 -4.14 1.81
CA THR A 259 -2.90 -3.13 2.68
C THR A 259 -3.03 -3.53 4.15
N THR A 260 -2.14 -3.01 4.98
CA THR A 260 -2.23 -3.12 6.45
C THR A 260 -2.82 -1.85 7.09
N MET A 261 -3.34 -0.94 6.28
CA MET A 261 -3.96 0.31 6.75
C MET A 261 -5.38 0.10 7.30
N ASN A 262 -6.03 -0.97 6.92
CA ASN A 262 -7.30 -1.41 7.49
C ASN A 262 -7.18 -2.86 7.97
N LEU A 263 -7.98 -3.21 8.97
CA LEU A 263 -7.94 -4.52 9.62
C LEU A 263 -8.28 -5.67 8.68
N GLN A 264 -9.14 -5.42 7.68
CA GLN A 264 -9.59 -6.42 6.72
C GLN A 264 -8.58 -6.67 5.60
N GLY A 265 -7.58 -5.80 5.46
CA GLY A 265 -6.57 -5.90 4.40
C GLY A 265 -7.09 -5.53 3.01
N TYR A 266 -8.24 -4.88 2.90
CA TYR A 266 -8.79 -4.48 1.61
C TYR A 266 -7.89 -3.47 0.90
N PRO A 267 -7.76 -3.56 -0.43
CA PRO A 267 -7.13 -2.51 -1.23
C PRO A 267 -7.82 -1.15 -1.00
N PRO A 268 -7.10 -0.03 -1.10
CA PRO A 268 -7.62 1.29 -0.75
C PRO A 268 -8.96 1.64 -1.42
N MET A 269 -9.08 1.43 -2.72
CA MET A 269 -10.29 1.74 -3.48
C MET A 269 -11.46 0.84 -3.07
N ILE A 270 -11.20 -0.46 -2.86
CA ILE A 270 -12.24 -1.41 -2.44
C ILE A 270 -12.74 -1.06 -1.04
N TYR A 271 -11.83 -0.67 -0.12
CA TYR A 271 -12.23 -0.24 1.22
C TYR A 271 -13.15 0.98 1.19
N ARG A 272 -12.82 1.99 0.36
CA ARG A 272 -13.68 3.17 0.17
C ARG A 272 -15.04 2.80 -0.44
N GLU A 273 -15.06 2.00 -1.51
CA GLU A 273 -16.30 1.58 -2.17
C GLU A 273 -17.24 0.81 -1.23
N LEU A 274 -16.69 -0.07 -0.39
CA LEU A 274 -17.47 -0.81 0.61
C LEU A 274 -18.00 0.13 1.71
N PHE A 275 -17.23 1.15 2.11
CA PHE A 275 -17.69 2.15 3.06
C PHE A 275 -18.82 3.01 2.48
N GLU A 276 -18.68 3.52 1.26
CA GLU A 276 -19.70 4.31 0.55
C GLU A 276 -20.99 3.50 0.33
N ALA A 277 -20.87 2.18 0.16
CA ALA A 277 -22.02 1.26 0.08
C ALA A 277 -22.65 0.92 1.46
N GLY A 278 -22.13 1.47 2.57
CA GLY A 278 -22.61 1.18 3.93
C GLY A 278 -22.27 -0.23 4.45
N LEU A 279 -21.37 -0.95 3.77
CA LEU A 279 -20.96 -2.32 4.12
C LEU A 279 -19.80 -2.37 5.13
N LEU A 280 -19.12 -1.24 5.37
CA LEU A 280 -18.06 -1.09 6.34
C LEU A 280 -18.26 0.16 7.18
N LYS A 281 -17.87 0.07 8.47
CA LYS A 281 -17.69 1.25 9.33
C LYS A 281 -16.24 1.73 9.22
N PRO A 282 -15.96 3.04 9.42
CA PRO A 282 -14.58 3.53 9.48
C PRO A 282 -13.82 2.78 10.56
N ALA A 283 -12.53 2.53 10.33
CA ALA A 283 -11.65 2.04 11.39
C ALA A 283 -11.54 3.13 12.45
N ALA A 284 -11.85 2.77 13.69
CA ALA A 284 -11.72 3.66 14.84
C ALA A 284 -10.26 4.01 15.10
#